data_9c2d2d468774fe311052709d63812d3d
#
_entry.id   9c2d2d468774fe311052709d63812d3d
#
_cell.length_a   1.000
_cell.length_b   1.000
_cell.length_c   1.000
_cell.angle_alpha   90.00
_cell.angle_beta   90.00
_cell.angle_gamma   90.00
#
_symmetry.space_group_name_H-M   'P 1'
#
loop_
_entity.id
_entity.type
_entity.pdbx_description
1 polymer ?
#
loop_
_entity_poly.entity_id
_entity_poly.type
_entity_poly.pdbx_seq_one_letter_code
_entity_poly.pdbx_strand_id
1 'polypeptide(L)'
;MALASRAALVATRSSRVVGGTRGKSFPSIATRSHRGASRASVVAAASASEVPAEYVTLAADLVDAAAEITVKYFRTPLEIDDKNDASPVTIADKGAEAAMRALVRERFPTHAIFGEEEGIELGEGGAQEWTWVFDPIDGTKSFITGKPLWGTLVALLHHGEPVLGVLDQPVLKERWVGVKGTESTLNGEPISVRPCKSLGDAYLYSTTPYMFEGDNLSPYRAVAAAAKVPMFGCDCYAYGLLAAGHCDLVVEADLKPYDYMALVPIIKGAGGVFTDWKGGELRWEGSQEALAAGEYQGEVIAAGDEATHAAAIERMKSALGIYYCEK
;
A
#
# COMPACT_ATOMS: atom_id res chain seq x y z
N MET A 1 -10.69 -54.53 -35.65
CA MET A 1 -9.87 -54.53 -36.88
C MET A 1 -9.61 -53.05 -37.19
N ALA A 2 -8.50 -52.50 -37.28
CA ALA A 2 -7.10 -52.77 -37.29
C ALA A 2 -6.36 -51.48 -36.93
N LEU A 3 -5.36 -51.56 -36.06
CA LEU A 3 -4.38 -50.50 -35.80
C LEU A 3 -3.55 -50.21 -37.04
N ALA A 4 -3.20 -48.92 -37.27
CA ALA A 4 -2.06 -48.56 -38.09
C ALA A 4 -1.27 -47.44 -37.43
N SER A 5 -0.10 -47.82 -36.94
CA SER A 5 1.03 -47.04 -36.47
C SER A 5 1.60 -46.16 -37.58
N ARG A 6 1.97 -44.91 -37.28
CA ARG A 6 2.96 -44.14 -38.06
C ARG A 6 3.97 -43.51 -37.10
N ALA A 7 5.16 -44.09 -37.08
CA ALA A 7 6.38 -43.51 -36.59
C ALA A 7 6.85 -42.41 -37.54
N ALA A 8 7.15 -41.22 -37.04
CA ALA A 8 7.75 -40.13 -37.80
C ALA A 8 9.20 -39.88 -37.30
N LEU A 9 10.05 -39.89 -38.26
CA LEU A 9 11.48 -39.77 -38.36
C LEU A 9 12.01 -38.47 -37.72
N VAL A 10 12.94 -38.58 -36.80
CA VAL A 10 13.68 -37.44 -36.25
C VAL A 10 14.85 -37.15 -37.18
N ALA A 11 14.83 -35.99 -37.83
CA ALA A 11 15.95 -35.48 -38.60
C ALA A 11 16.82 -34.59 -37.68
N THR A 12 18.02 -35.02 -37.38
CA THR A 12 19.11 -34.28 -36.77
C THR A 12 19.59 -33.17 -37.70
N ARG A 13 19.41 -31.91 -37.31
CA ARG A 13 20.12 -30.77 -37.92
C ARG A 13 21.23 -30.30 -36.99
N SER A 14 22.45 -30.43 -37.45
CA SER A 14 23.66 -29.85 -36.92
C SER A 14 23.57 -28.34 -36.90
N SER A 15 23.68 -27.72 -35.70
CA SER A 15 23.76 -26.28 -35.54
C SER A 15 25.21 -25.82 -35.54
N ARG A 16 25.55 -24.99 -36.54
CA ARG A 16 26.79 -24.18 -36.53
C ARG A 16 26.76 -23.21 -35.37
N VAL A 17 27.80 -23.25 -34.53
CA VAL A 17 28.13 -22.26 -33.53
C VAL A 17 28.60 -21.00 -34.28
N VAL A 18 27.87 -19.89 -34.13
CA VAL A 18 28.28 -18.54 -34.52
C VAL A 18 28.78 -17.82 -33.28
N GLY A 19 29.96 -17.27 -33.40
CA GLY A 19 30.75 -16.71 -32.31
C GLY A 19 30.16 -15.50 -31.59
N GLY A 20 30.62 -15.40 -30.40
CA GLY A 20 30.85 -14.31 -29.46
C GLY A 20 30.07 -13.00 -29.59
N THR A 21 29.12 -12.79 -28.69
CA THR A 21 28.78 -11.45 -28.20
C THR A 21 29.25 -11.32 -26.76
N ARG A 22 30.11 -10.31 -26.50
CA ARG A 22 30.63 -9.97 -25.17
C ARG A 22 29.46 -9.79 -24.21
N GLY A 23 29.40 -10.64 -23.19
CA GLY A 23 28.48 -10.51 -22.09
C GLY A 23 28.69 -9.16 -21.40
N LYS A 24 27.64 -8.33 -21.39
CA LYS A 24 27.57 -7.22 -20.42
C LYS A 24 27.38 -7.88 -19.06
N SER A 25 28.40 -7.74 -18.21
CA SER A 25 28.29 -8.11 -16.80
C SER A 25 27.20 -7.26 -16.16
N PHE A 26 26.13 -7.89 -15.69
CA PHE A 26 25.19 -7.25 -14.77
C PHE A 26 25.95 -6.90 -13.50
N PRO A 27 25.74 -5.69 -12.93
CA PRO A 27 26.33 -5.38 -11.63
C PRO A 27 25.81 -6.42 -10.63
N SER A 28 26.71 -7.03 -9.89
CA SER A 28 26.41 -7.93 -8.79
C SER A 28 25.53 -7.17 -7.80
N ILE A 29 24.31 -7.64 -7.60
CA ILE A 29 23.47 -7.21 -6.48
C ILE A 29 24.24 -7.64 -5.23
N ALA A 30 24.87 -6.67 -4.57
CA ALA A 30 25.46 -6.90 -3.27
C ALA A 30 24.29 -7.32 -2.34
N THR A 31 24.31 -8.54 -1.87
CA THR A 31 23.44 -9.01 -0.79
C THR A 31 23.80 -8.23 0.48
N ARG A 32 23.19 -7.04 0.64
CA ARG A 32 23.20 -6.34 1.93
C ARG A 32 22.46 -7.23 2.91
N SER A 33 23.10 -7.57 4.02
CA SER A 33 22.47 -8.28 5.11
C SER A 33 21.28 -7.42 5.59
N HIS A 34 20.06 -7.83 5.32
CA HIS A 34 18.87 -7.20 5.85
C HIS A 34 18.83 -7.41 7.36
N ARG A 35 19.35 -6.45 8.10
CA ARG A 35 18.98 -6.29 9.50
C ARG A 35 17.59 -5.68 9.46
N GLY A 36 16.59 -6.34 10.03
CA GLY A 36 15.25 -5.78 10.19
C GLY A 36 15.34 -4.36 10.76
N ALA A 37 14.40 -3.49 10.37
CA ALA A 37 14.36 -2.11 10.83
C ALA A 37 14.40 -2.10 12.35
N SER A 38 15.45 -1.53 12.92
CA SER A 38 15.52 -1.36 14.37
C SER A 38 14.72 -0.10 14.74
N ARG A 39 14.17 -0.06 15.96
CA ARG A 39 13.57 1.14 16.56
C ARG A 39 14.45 2.39 16.36
N ALA A 40 15.77 2.24 16.37
CA ALA A 40 16.73 3.33 16.17
C ALA A 40 16.65 3.95 14.75
N SER A 41 16.33 3.18 13.70
CA SER A 41 16.22 3.70 12.33
C SER A 41 14.95 4.53 12.12
N VAL A 42 13.87 4.20 12.81
CA VAL A 42 12.60 4.96 12.76
C VAL A 42 12.77 6.30 13.48
N VAL A 43 13.46 6.32 14.62
CA VAL A 43 13.71 7.54 15.43
C VAL A 43 14.66 8.52 14.73
N ALA A 44 15.59 8.04 13.90
CA ALA A 44 16.50 8.92 13.16
C ALA A 44 15.77 9.85 12.16
N ALA A 45 14.63 9.44 11.61
CA ALA A 45 13.81 10.28 10.74
C ALA A 45 13.16 11.47 11.47
N ALA A 46 12.94 11.37 12.80
CA ALA A 46 12.24 12.37 13.58
C ALA A 46 13.06 13.66 13.85
N SER A 47 14.38 13.61 13.74
CA SER A 47 15.23 14.75 14.14
C SER A 47 15.16 15.98 13.22
N ALA A 48 14.55 15.86 12.05
CA ALA A 48 14.41 16.91 11.04
C ALA A 48 12.95 17.31 10.77
N SER A 49 11.97 16.67 11.43
CA SER A 49 10.53 16.86 11.15
C SER A 49 9.86 17.76 12.19
N GLU A 50 8.72 18.35 11.81
CA GLU A 50 7.80 19.06 12.72
C GLU A 50 6.97 18.08 13.60
N VAL A 51 7.01 16.77 13.29
CA VAL A 51 6.32 15.71 14.04
C VAL A 51 7.16 15.35 15.28
N PRO A 52 6.60 15.40 16.49
CA PRO A 52 7.31 15.03 17.71
C PRO A 52 7.94 13.64 17.64
N ALA A 53 9.20 13.52 18.05
CA ALA A 53 9.95 12.26 18.00
C ALA A 53 9.29 11.13 18.81
N GLU A 54 8.55 11.48 19.87
CA GLU A 54 7.80 10.54 20.69
C GLU A 54 6.65 9.86 19.91
N TYR A 55 6.03 10.56 18.94
CA TYR A 55 4.99 9.98 18.07
C TYR A 55 5.60 9.01 17.06
N VAL A 56 6.75 9.37 16.49
CA VAL A 56 7.49 8.45 15.60
C VAL A 56 7.94 7.19 16.35
N THR A 57 8.34 7.35 17.61
CA THR A 57 8.69 6.23 18.49
C THR A 57 7.47 5.34 18.77
N LEU A 58 6.32 5.96 19.10
CA LEU A 58 5.10 5.19 19.31
C LEU A 58 4.68 4.43 18.05
N ALA A 59 4.74 5.04 16.87
CA ALA A 59 4.39 4.35 15.62
C ALA A 59 5.20 3.06 15.41
N ALA A 60 6.51 3.09 15.75
CA ALA A 60 7.34 1.89 15.71
C ALA A 60 6.91 0.83 16.72
N ASP A 61 6.58 1.24 17.95
CA ASP A 61 6.12 0.32 19.00
C ASP A 61 4.74 -0.29 18.65
N LEU A 62 3.87 0.47 17.96
CA LEU A 62 2.55 -0.02 17.51
C LEU A 62 2.69 -1.15 16.50
N VAL A 63 3.50 -0.97 15.46
CA VAL A 63 3.69 -2.03 14.45
C VAL A 63 4.49 -3.22 15.00
N ASP A 64 5.40 -3.01 15.97
CA ASP A 64 6.08 -4.10 16.66
C ASP A 64 5.07 -4.96 17.46
N ALA A 65 4.16 -4.32 18.20
CA ALA A 65 3.10 -5.01 18.93
C ALA A 65 2.13 -5.78 18.02
N ALA A 66 1.77 -5.18 16.88
CA ALA A 66 0.95 -5.84 15.87
C ALA A 66 1.68 -7.05 15.25
N ALA A 67 2.97 -6.91 14.92
CA ALA A 67 3.78 -7.97 14.34
C ALA A 67 3.90 -9.21 15.24
N GLU A 68 4.04 -9.03 16.56
CA GLU A 68 4.06 -10.13 17.53
C GLU A 68 2.80 -11.02 17.46
N ILE A 69 1.66 -10.41 17.14
CA ILE A 69 0.37 -11.09 17.02
C ILE A 69 0.19 -11.65 15.61
N THR A 70 0.31 -10.82 14.59
CA THR A 70 0.02 -11.18 13.20
C THR A 70 0.93 -12.30 12.70
N VAL A 71 2.25 -12.24 12.96
CA VAL A 71 3.20 -13.29 12.56
C VAL A 71 2.90 -14.62 13.23
N LYS A 72 2.45 -14.61 14.50
CA LYS A 72 2.08 -15.83 15.23
C LYS A 72 0.95 -16.59 14.54
N TYR A 73 -0.01 -15.87 13.95
CA TYR A 73 -1.18 -16.47 13.30
C TYR A 73 -0.99 -16.71 11.78
N PHE A 74 -0.04 -16.06 11.15
CA PHE A 74 0.18 -16.22 9.72
C PHE A 74 0.51 -17.66 9.35
N ARG A 75 -0.20 -18.21 8.34
CA ARG A 75 -0.09 -19.61 7.88
C ARG A 75 -0.39 -20.66 8.96
N THR A 76 -1.22 -20.31 9.92
CA THR A 76 -1.78 -21.28 10.88
C THR A 76 -3.26 -21.52 10.55
N PRO A 77 -3.87 -22.64 11.04
CA PRO A 77 -5.31 -22.80 10.94
C PRO A 77 -6.02 -21.67 11.72
N LEU A 78 -6.86 -20.90 11.03
CA LEU A 78 -7.61 -19.78 11.59
C LEU A 78 -9.10 -20.04 11.44
N GLU A 79 -9.89 -19.63 12.43
CA GLU A 79 -11.29 -19.37 12.26
C GLU A 79 -11.42 -18.01 11.59
N ILE A 80 -12.18 -17.95 10.51
CA ILE A 80 -12.40 -16.74 9.71
C ILE A 80 -13.86 -16.36 9.93
N ASP A 81 -14.07 -15.18 10.47
CA ASP A 81 -15.39 -14.56 10.56
C ASP A 81 -15.59 -13.66 9.33
N ASP A 82 -16.80 -13.59 8.83
CA ASP A 82 -17.18 -12.60 7.81
C ASP A 82 -17.75 -11.36 8.50
N LYS A 83 -17.26 -10.18 8.14
CA LYS A 83 -17.85 -8.90 8.57
C LYS A 83 -19.20 -8.69 7.87
N ASN A 84 -19.94 -7.66 8.28
CA ASN A 84 -21.24 -7.32 7.69
C ASN A 84 -21.20 -7.03 6.18
N ASP A 85 -20.06 -6.58 5.68
CA ASP A 85 -19.77 -6.34 4.26
C ASP A 85 -19.19 -7.56 3.52
N ALA A 86 -19.22 -8.75 4.17
CA ALA A 86 -18.63 -10.01 3.70
C ALA A 86 -17.11 -9.98 3.53
N SER A 87 -16.39 -9.01 4.12
CA SER A 87 -14.94 -9.04 4.22
C SER A 87 -14.50 -10.00 5.34
N PRO A 88 -13.42 -10.77 5.16
CA PRO A 88 -12.94 -11.67 6.20
C PRO A 88 -12.23 -10.89 7.32
N VAL A 89 -12.39 -11.36 8.54
CA VAL A 89 -11.65 -10.89 9.71
C VAL A 89 -11.18 -12.08 10.52
N THR A 90 -10.03 -11.94 11.16
CA THR A 90 -9.45 -13.01 11.98
C THR A 90 -9.19 -12.53 13.41
N ILE A 91 -8.95 -13.46 14.31
CA ILE A 91 -8.48 -13.14 15.67
C ILE A 91 -7.15 -12.36 15.65
N ALA A 92 -6.37 -12.46 14.56
CA ALA A 92 -5.12 -11.73 14.43
C ALA A 92 -5.37 -10.23 14.21
N ASP A 93 -6.34 -9.86 13.36
CA ASP A 93 -6.72 -8.47 13.09
C ASP A 93 -7.19 -7.80 14.39
N LYS A 94 -8.20 -8.38 15.03
CA LYS A 94 -8.77 -7.86 16.29
C LYS A 94 -7.74 -7.77 17.42
N GLY A 95 -6.90 -8.80 17.55
CA GLY A 95 -5.86 -8.84 18.58
C GLY A 95 -4.78 -7.78 18.36
N ALA A 96 -4.35 -7.58 17.11
CA ALA A 96 -3.35 -6.58 16.76
C ALA A 96 -3.88 -5.16 16.99
N GLU A 97 -5.13 -4.86 16.54
CA GLU A 97 -5.73 -3.56 16.79
C GLU A 97 -5.90 -3.27 18.28
N ALA A 98 -6.39 -4.23 19.05
CA ALA A 98 -6.54 -4.08 20.51
C ALA A 98 -5.21 -3.75 21.20
N ALA A 99 -4.10 -4.40 20.80
CA ALA A 99 -2.77 -4.12 21.33
C ALA A 99 -2.27 -2.71 20.96
N MET A 100 -2.47 -2.27 19.71
CA MET A 100 -2.12 -0.93 19.26
C MET A 100 -2.94 0.14 20.02
N ARG A 101 -4.26 -0.03 20.15
CA ARG A 101 -5.13 0.88 20.90
C ARG A 101 -4.69 1.03 22.36
N ALA A 102 -4.32 -0.09 23.01
CA ALA A 102 -3.85 -0.06 24.39
C ALA A 102 -2.61 0.82 24.57
N LEU A 103 -1.65 0.75 23.64
CA LEU A 103 -0.43 1.57 23.66
C LEU A 103 -0.72 3.07 23.45
N VAL A 104 -1.65 3.41 22.55
CA VAL A 104 -2.05 4.82 22.36
C VAL A 104 -2.73 5.35 23.60
N ARG A 105 -3.71 4.65 24.17
CA ARG A 105 -4.42 5.05 25.41
C ARG A 105 -3.47 5.25 26.58
N GLU A 106 -2.45 4.39 26.71
CA GLU A 106 -1.44 4.51 27.78
C GLU A 106 -0.56 5.75 27.64
N ARG A 107 -0.11 6.05 26.41
CA ARG A 107 0.91 7.09 26.19
C ARG A 107 0.33 8.45 25.81
N PHE A 108 -0.77 8.46 25.06
CA PHE A 108 -1.41 9.67 24.55
C PHE A 108 -2.94 9.59 24.67
N PRO A 109 -3.48 9.60 25.90
CA PRO A 109 -4.92 9.42 26.12
C PRO A 109 -5.78 10.53 25.50
N THR A 110 -5.19 11.67 25.15
CA THR A 110 -5.88 12.77 24.45
C THR A 110 -5.93 12.58 22.92
N HIS A 111 -5.24 11.59 22.35
CA HIS A 111 -5.30 11.33 20.92
C HIS A 111 -6.51 10.46 20.59
N ALA A 112 -7.15 10.75 19.47
CA ALA A 112 -8.19 9.89 18.91
C ALA A 112 -7.55 8.67 18.21
N ILE A 113 -8.35 7.62 18.05
CA ILE A 113 -7.98 6.40 17.34
C ILE A 113 -9.08 6.08 16.34
N PHE A 114 -8.70 5.74 15.12
CA PHE A 114 -9.57 5.17 14.11
C PHE A 114 -8.97 3.86 13.59
N GLY A 115 -9.60 2.74 13.87
CA GLY A 115 -9.17 1.42 13.41
C GLY A 115 -10.22 0.77 12.53
N GLU A 116 -9.78 -0.15 11.70
CA GLU A 116 -10.64 -0.93 10.82
C GLU A 116 -11.64 -1.78 11.61
N GLU A 117 -11.21 -2.39 12.73
CA GLU A 117 -11.98 -3.38 13.47
C GLU A 117 -12.95 -2.78 14.49
N GLU A 118 -12.51 -1.77 15.24
CA GLU A 118 -13.29 -1.18 16.33
C GLU A 118 -13.77 0.26 16.03
N GLY A 119 -13.48 0.79 14.81
CA GLY A 119 -13.94 2.11 14.40
C GLY A 119 -13.27 3.27 15.17
N ILE A 120 -14.02 4.35 15.41
CA ILE A 120 -13.51 5.61 15.95
C ILE A 120 -13.68 5.66 17.47
N GLU A 121 -12.61 6.07 18.14
CA GLU A 121 -12.56 6.39 19.56
C GLU A 121 -11.95 7.79 19.73
N LEU A 122 -12.69 8.70 20.32
CA LEU A 122 -12.20 10.05 20.59
C LEU A 122 -11.23 10.04 21.77
N GLY A 123 -10.25 10.94 21.74
CA GLY A 123 -9.37 11.17 22.88
C GLY A 123 -10.12 11.74 24.10
N GLU A 124 -9.45 11.82 25.25
CA GLU A 124 -10.02 12.40 26.45
C GLU A 124 -10.59 13.79 26.20
N GLY A 125 -11.78 14.05 26.73
CA GLY A 125 -12.50 15.31 26.49
C GLY A 125 -13.11 15.46 25.10
N GLY A 126 -13.13 14.39 24.26
CA GLY A 126 -13.62 14.43 22.89
C GLY A 126 -12.61 15.00 21.89
N ALA A 127 -11.33 15.01 22.24
CA ALA A 127 -10.27 15.55 21.38
C ALA A 127 -10.05 14.69 20.12
N GLN A 128 -9.76 15.35 19.01
CA GLN A 128 -9.50 14.75 17.71
C GLN A 128 -8.39 15.51 16.93
N GLU A 129 -7.64 16.39 17.59
CA GLU A 129 -6.54 17.12 16.95
C GLU A 129 -5.49 16.18 16.36
N TRP A 130 -5.12 15.16 17.15
CA TRP A 130 -4.24 14.06 16.74
C TRP A 130 -5.05 12.77 16.66
N THR A 131 -5.04 12.12 15.51
CA THR A 131 -5.75 10.86 15.28
C THR A 131 -4.81 9.79 14.76
N TRP A 132 -4.70 8.68 15.48
CA TRP A 132 -4.04 7.48 15.01
C TRP A 132 -5.00 6.67 14.15
N VAL A 133 -4.56 6.27 12.97
CA VAL A 133 -5.37 5.46 12.03
C VAL A 133 -4.67 4.13 11.81
N PHE A 134 -5.41 3.02 11.96
CA PHE A 134 -4.87 1.67 11.90
C PHE A 134 -5.60 0.79 10.90
N ASP A 135 -4.83 0.04 10.13
CA ASP A 135 -5.24 -1.23 9.54
C ASP A 135 -4.26 -2.31 10.03
N PRO A 136 -4.71 -3.22 10.89
CA PRO A 136 -3.84 -4.25 11.45
C PRO A 136 -3.29 -5.22 10.42
N ILE A 137 -4.10 -5.59 9.43
CA ILE A 137 -3.74 -6.53 8.36
C ILE A 137 -4.39 -6.08 7.03
N ASP A 138 -3.86 -5.01 6.43
CA ASP A 138 -4.23 -4.68 5.06
C ASP A 138 -3.82 -5.84 4.13
N GLY A 139 -4.77 -6.29 3.32
CA GLY A 139 -4.61 -7.52 2.56
C GLY A 139 -5.01 -8.78 3.33
N THR A 140 -6.09 -8.76 4.13
CA THR A 140 -6.59 -9.91 4.89
C THR A 140 -6.78 -11.15 4.01
N LYS A 141 -7.24 -11.00 2.75
CA LYS A 141 -7.35 -12.12 1.79
C LYS A 141 -5.98 -12.73 1.46
N SER A 142 -4.93 -11.93 1.38
CA SER A 142 -3.54 -12.39 1.22
C SER A 142 -3.06 -13.11 2.47
N PHE A 143 -3.36 -12.57 3.66
CA PHE A 143 -3.03 -13.16 4.96
C PHE A 143 -3.62 -14.56 5.12
N ILE A 144 -4.95 -14.71 4.99
CA ILE A 144 -5.64 -15.99 5.18
C ILE A 144 -5.25 -17.06 4.16
N THR A 145 -4.85 -16.65 2.94
CA THR A 145 -4.37 -17.56 1.89
C THR A 145 -2.86 -17.84 1.97
N GLY A 146 -2.17 -17.27 2.96
CA GLY A 146 -0.75 -17.51 3.22
C GLY A 146 0.20 -16.79 2.24
N LYS A 147 -0.29 -15.79 1.50
CA LYS A 147 0.51 -14.95 0.61
C LYS A 147 1.13 -13.81 1.44
N PRO A 148 2.47 -13.61 1.42
CA PRO A 148 3.13 -12.62 2.27
C PRO A 148 3.11 -11.20 1.64
N LEU A 149 1.99 -10.78 1.08
CA LEU A 149 1.78 -9.45 0.48
C LEU A 149 0.63 -8.75 1.21
N TRP A 150 0.72 -8.70 2.51
CA TRP A 150 -0.14 -7.98 3.45
C TRP A 150 0.75 -7.13 4.35
N GLY A 151 0.19 -6.14 5.01
CA GLY A 151 0.97 -5.30 5.91
C GLY A 151 0.12 -4.71 7.02
N THR A 152 0.79 -4.20 8.07
CA THR A 152 0.17 -3.37 9.10
C THR A 152 0.38 -1.91 8.71
N LEU A 153 -0.70 -1.15 8.66
CA LEU A 153 -0.70 0.28 8.38
C LEU A 153 -0.94 1.07 9.66
N VAL A 154 -0.07 2.03 9.94
CA VAL A 154 -0.21 2.99 11.03
C VAL A 154 0.00 4.40 10.50
N ALA A 155 -1.02 5.25 10.59
CA ALA A 155 -0.91 6.66 10.30
C ALA A 155 -1.10 7.50 11.56
N LEU A 156 -0.48 8.68 11.60
CA LEU A 156 -0.85 9.76 12.51
C LEU A 156 -1.32 10.94 11.68
N LEU A 157 -2.53 11.41 11.97
CA LEU A 157 -3.10 12.60 11.38
C LEU A 157 -3.02 13.76 12.37
N HIS A 158 -2.73 14.95 11.86
CA HIS A 158 -2.84 16.21 12.58
C HIS A 158 -3.85 17.10 11.90
N HIS A 159 -4.97 17.40 12.56
CA HIS A 159 -6.12 18.08 11.94
C HIS A 159 -6.50 17.45 10.59
N GLY A 160 -6.61 16.11 10.57
CA GLY A 160 -6.98 15.33 9.37
C GLY A 160 -5.92 15.19 8.30
N GLU A 161 -4.78 15.86 8.40
CA GLU A 161 -3.65 15.71 7.48
C GLU A 161 -2.73 14.57 7.93
N PRO A 162 -2.42 13.57 7.08
CA PRO A 162 -1.47 12.51 7.42
C PRO A 162 -0.04 13.08 7.47
N VAL A 163 0.56 13.06 8.67
CA VAL A 163 1.89 13.61 8.94
C VAL A 163 2.95 12.56 9.23
N LEU A 164 2.53 11.35 9.57
CA LEU A 164 3.39 10.19 9.80
C LEU A 164 2.69 8.95 9.27
N GLY A 165 3.43 8.08 8.61
CA GLY A 165 2.94 6.79 8.14
C GLY A 165 3.97 5.69 8.28
N VAL A 166 3.52 4.51 8.66
CA VAL A 166 4.31 3.28 8.69
C VAL A 166 3.54 2.19 7.95
N LEU A 167 4.21 1.53 7.03
CA LEU A 167 3.81 0.26 6.45
C LEU A 167 4.81 -0.79 6.94
N ASP A 168 4.36 -1.77 7.70
CA ASP A 168 5.18 -2.86 8.21
C ASP A 168 4.78 -4.19 7.57
N GLN A 169 5.71 -4.85 6.91
CA GLN A 169 5.57 -6.21 6.40
C GLN A 169 6.49 -7.15 7.19
N PRO A 170 6.01 -7.74 8.30
CA PRO A 170 6.88 -8.41 9.26
C PRO A 170 7.44 -9.75 8.78
N VAL A 171 6.79 -10.41 7.82
CA VAL A 171 7.24 -11.71 7.26
C VAL A 171 8.49 -11.51 6.40
N LEU A 172 8.52 -10.47 5.57
CA LEU A 172 9.65 -10.11 4.73
C LEU A 172 10.65 -9.22 5.48
N LYS A 173 10.29 -8.74 6.68
CA LYS A 173 11.07 -7.81 7.50
C LYS A 173 11.36 -6.50 6.77
N GLU A 174 10.34 -5.95 6.18
CA GLU A 174 10.38 -4.69 5.45
C GLU A 174 9.45 -3.69 6.13
N ARG A 175 10.00 -2.51 6.46
CA ARG A 175 9.27 -1.43 7.10
C ARG A 175 9.55 -0.12 6.39
N TRP A 176 8.50 0.45 5.81
CA TRP A 176 8.51 1.78 5.22
C TRP A 176 8.05 2.79 6.26
N VAL A 177 8.75 3.90 6.32
CA VAL A 177 8.42 5.01 7.21
C VAL A 177 8.48 6.32 6.43
N GLY A 178 7.40 7.08 6.49
CA GLY A 178 7.31 8.43 5.95
C GLY A 178 6.91 9.41 7.05
N VAL A 179 7.66 10.50 7.19
CA VAL A 179 7.36 11.59 8.11
C VAL A 179 7.32 12.89 7.32
N LYS A 180 6.28 13.69 7.50
CA LYS A 180 6.11 14.96 6.78
C LYS A 180 7.37 15.83 6.91
N GLY A 181 7.87 16.31 5.76
CA GLY A 181 9.05 17.14 5.68
C GLY A 181 10.40 16.40 5.71
N THR A 182 10.39 15.06 5.69
CA THR A 182 11.61 14.24 5.63
C THR A 182 11.59 13.24 4.47
N GLU A 183 12.76 12.69 4.13
CA GLU A 183 12.85 11.58 3.18
C GLU A 183 12.25 10.29 3.78
N SER A 184 11.51 9.54 2.99
CA SER A 184 11.00 8.22 3.39
C SER A 184 12.11 7.18 3.41
N THR A 185 11.95 6.19 4.29
CA THR A 185 12.93 5.11 4.45
C THR A 185 12.30 3.73 4.30
N LEU A 186 13.09 2.77 3.81
CA LEU A 186 12.86 1.34 3.93
C LEU A 186 13.90 0.74 4.85
N ASN A 187 13.48 0.18 5.97
CA ASN A 187 14.38 -0.36 7.00
C ASN A 187 15.43 0.66 7.48
N GLY A 188 15.07 1.95 7.50
CA GLY A 188 15.94 3.06 7.91
C GLY A 188 16.90 3.56 6.83
N GLU A 189 16.93 2.97 5.65
CA GLU A 189 17.71 3.46 4.50
C GLU A 189 16.79 4.34 3.63
N PRO A 190 17.25 5.55 3.22
CA PRO A 190 16.48 6.42 2.34
C PRO A 190 16.07 5.73 1.05
N ILE A 191 14.84 5.98 0.61
CA ILE A 191 14.28 5.47 -0.63
C ILE A 191 13.77 6.61 -1.51
N SER A 192 13.60 6.32 -2.78
CA SER A 192 12.98 7.24 -3.73
C SER A 192 12.20 6.49 -4.79
N VAL A 193 11.12 7.12 -5.24
CA VAL A 193 10.39 6.70 -6.44
C VAL A 193 11.29 6.75 -7.67
N ARG A 194 10.86 6.10 -8.75
CA ARG A 194 11.53 6.20 -10.05
C ARG A 194 10.69 7.04 -11.02
N PRO A 195 11.33 7.80 -11.94
CA PRO A 195 10.61 8.50 -12.99
C PRO A 195 10.13 7.50 -14.06
N CYS A 196 8.91 7.70 -14.57
CA CYS A 196 8.36 6.99 -15.70
C CYS A 196 8.36 7.89 -16.95
N LYS A 197 8.74 7.34 -18.10
CA LYS A 197 8.84 8.15 -19.34
C LYS A 197 7.48 8.58 -19.87
N SER A 198 6.48 7.73 -19.73
CA SER A 198 5.11 7.96 -20.16
C SER A 198 4.19 6.95 -19.49
N LEU A 199 2.89 7.23 -19.45
CA LEU A 199 1.89 6.27 -18.98
C LEU A 199 1.97 4.92 -19.74
N GLY A 200 2.34 4.95 -21.04
CA GLY A 200 2.54 3.75 -21.85
C GLY A 200 3.79 2.91 -21.48
N ASP A 201 4.65 3.42 -20.62
CA ASP A 201 5.80 2.67 -20.06
C ASP A 201 5.54 2.19 -18.62
N ALA A 202 4.44 2.63 -18.00
CA ALA A 202 4.16 2.40 -16.59
C ALA A 202 3.82 0.94 -16.25
N TYR A 203 4.38 0.46 -15.15
CA TYR A 203 3.92 -0.73 -14.44
C TYR A 203 2.89 -0.28 -13.40
N LEU A 204 1.63 -0.64 -13.64
CA LEU A 204 0.47 -0.29 -12.83
C LEU A 204 0.14 -1.42 -11.86
N TYR A 205 -0.12 -1.09 -10.60
CA TYR A 205 -0.71 -2.02 -9.64
C TYR A 205 -2.12 -1.61 -9.23
N SER A 206 -2.94 -2.60 -8.92
CA SER A 206 -4.21 -2.51 -8.22
C SER A 206 -4.42 -3.79 -7.41
N THR A 207 -5.16 -3.76 -6.33
CA THR A 207 -5.41 -4.96 -5.51
C THR A 207 -6.17 -6.01 -6.30
N THR A 208 -7.25 -5.63 -6.99
CA THR A 208 -8.03 -6.55 -7.83
C THR A 208 -8.78 -5.78 -8.92
N PRO A 209 -9.01 -6.38 -10.10
CA PRO A 209 -9.85 -5.75 -11.11
C PRO A 209 -11.33 -5.66 -10.68
N TYR A 210 -11.74 -6.40 -9.67
CA TYR A 210 -13.12 -6.46 -9.18
C TYR A 210 -13.48 -5.35 -8.18
N MET A 211 -12.49 -4.53 -7.75
CA MET A 211 -12.76 -3.37 -6.91
C MET A 211 -13.33 -2.18 -7.70
N PHE A 212 -13.33 -2.26 -9.02
CA PHE A 212 -13.80 -1.18 -9.89
C PHE A 212 -15.19 -1.52 -10.43
N GLU A 213 -16.20 -0.88 -9.85
CA GLU A 213 -17.60 -1.04 -10.23
C GLU A 213 -18.25 0.31 -10.56
N GLY A 214 -19.42 0.27 -11.21
CA GLY A 214 -20.18 1.48 -11.52
C GLY A 214 -19.34 2.53 -12.26
N ASP A 215 -19.31 3.74 -11.73
CA ASP A 215 -18.64 4.89 -12.33
C ASP A 215 -17.10 4.79 -12.29
N ASN A 216 -16.54 3.91 -11.44
CA ASN A 216 -15.09 3.72 -11.31
C ASN A 216 -14.50 2.79 -12.38
N LEU A 217 -15.33 1.93 -12.99
CA LEU A 217 -14.87 0.89 -13.91
C LEU A 217 -14.28 1.47 -15.21
N SER A 218 -14.95 2.44 -15.80
CA SER A 218 -14.51 3.03 -17.08
C SER A 218 -13.24 3.86 -16.96
N PRO A 219 -13.09 4.76 -15.96
CA PRO A 219 -11.85 5.47 -15.71
C PRO A 219 -10.66 4.55 -15.47
N TYR A 220 -10.84 3.54 -14.61
CA TYR A 220 -9.79 2.55 -14.36
C TYR A 220 -9.36 1.83 -15.64
N ARG A 221 -10.32 1.29 -16.42
CA ARG A 221 -10.02 0.59 -17.68
C ARG A 221 -9.27 1.44 -18.68
N ALA A 222 -9.56 2.74 -18.74
CA ALA A 222 -8.87 3.66 -19.62
C ALA A 222 -7.40 3.82 -19.25
N VAL A 223 -7.08 3.89 -17.96
CA VAL A 223 -5.69 3.95 -17.45
C VAL A 223 -5.00 2.60 -17.63
N ALA A 224 -5.64 1.51 -17.24
CA ALA A 224 -5.07 0.15 -17.36
C ALA A 224 -4.75 -0.22 -18.82
N ALA A 225 -5.61 0.18 -19.77
CA ALA A 225 -5.37 -0.03 -21.20
C ALA A 225 -4.23 0.84 -21.76
N ALA A 226 -3.93 1.98 -21.12
CA ALA A 226 -2.85 2.87 -21.52
C ALA A 226 -1.51 2.51 -20.86
N ALA A 227 -1.52 1.83 -19.70
CA ALA A 227 -0.33 1.38 -19.01
C ALA A 227 0.36 0.22 -19.76
N LYS A 228 1.67 0.09 -19.58
CA LYS A 228 2.45 -0.99 -20.18
C LYS A 228 2.07 -2.37 -19.67
N VAL A 229 1.94 -2.49 -18.35
CA VAL A 229 1.62 -3.76 -17.68
C VAL A 229 0.75 -3.47 -16.47
N PRO A 230 -0.56 -3.79 -16.52
CA PRO A 230 -1.39 -3.84 -15.32
C PRO A 230 -1.13 -5.14 -14.54
N MET A 231 -0.94 -5.01 -13.23
CA MET A 231 -0.68 -6.09 -12.29
C MET A 231 -1.66 -6.02 -11.12
N PHE A 232 -1.88 -7.15 -10.42
CA PHE A 232 -2.86 -7.23 -9.34
C PHE A 232 -2.32 -7.99 -8.13
N GLY A 233 -2.92 -7.72 -6.97
CA GLY A 233 -2.84 -8.57 -5.79
C GLY A 233 -1.68 -8.29 -4.87
N CYS A 234 -1.34 -7.04 -4.65
CA CYS A 234 -0.30 -6.62 -3.72
C CYS A 234 -0.81 -5.83 -2.51
N ASP A 235 -2.09 -5.41 -2.49
CA ASP A 235 -2.67 -4.65 -1.39
C ASP A 235 -1.73 -3.45 -1.03
N CYS A 236 -1.57 -3.05 0.22
CA CYS A 236 -0.66 -1.94 0.62
C CYS A 236 0.80 -2.11 0.18
N TYR A 237 1.24 -3.35 -0.03
CA TYR A 237 2.62 -3.63 -0.42
C TYR A 237 2.98 -3.02 -1.79
N ALA A 238 2.00 -2.83 -2.68
CA ALA A 238 2.19 -2.14 -3.96
C ALA A 238 2.71 -0.70 -3.77
N TYR A 239 2.21 0.01 -2.77
CA TYR A 239 2.65 1.37 -2.44
C TYR A 239 4.07 1.40 -1.87
N GLY A 240 4.45 0.41 -1.05
CA GLY A 240 5.82 0.22 -0.61
C GLY A 240 6.78 -0.01 -1.79
N LEU A 241 6.36 -0.83 -2.77
CA LEU A 241 7.12 -1.04 -4.01
C LEU A 241 7.23 0.23 -4.84
N LEU A 242 6.18 1.04 -4.93
CA LEU A 242 6.19 2.32 -5.64
C LEU A 242 7.15 3.29 -4.96
N ALA A 243 7.07 3.45 -3.65
CA ALA A 243 7.97 4.32 -2.88
C ALA A 243 9.44 3.93 -3.02
N ALA A 244 9.75 2.63 -3.17
CA ALA A 244 11.09 2.10 -3.38
C ALA A 244 11.51 2.07 -4.88
N GLY A 245 10.72 2.63 -5.80
CA GLY A 245 11.05 2.75 -7.23
C GLY A 245 10.94 1.45 -8.03
N HIS A 246 10.14 0.48 -7.59
CA HIS A 246 9.95 -0.80 -8.28
C HIS A 246 8.75 -0.83 -9.24
N CYS A 247 7.76 0.03 -9.05
CA CYS A 247 6.64 0.23 -9.99
C CYS A 247 6.41 1.74 -10.20
N ASP A 248 5.45 2.11 -11.04
CA ASP A 248 5.31 3.48 -11.49
C ASP A 248 3.98 4.11 -11.11
N LEU A 249 2.95 3.27 -10.91
CA LEU A 249 1.57 3.71 -10.70
C LEU A 249 0.81 2.71 -9.85
N VAL A 250 0.02 3.19 -8.90
CA VAL A 250 -1.00 2.42 -8.18
C VAL A 250 -2.32 3.15 -8.32
N VAL A 251 -3.37 2.43 -8.73
CA VAL A 251 -4.73 2.97 -8.91
C VAL A 251 -5.70 2.06 -8.21
N GLU A 252 -6.45 2.59 -7.26
CA GLU A 252 -7.42 1.83 -6.48
C GLU A 252 -8.70 2.61 -6.25
N ALA A 253 -9.76 1.90 -5.90
CA ALA A 253 -11.08 2.43 -5.57
C ALA A 253 -11.70 1.60 -4.44
N ASP A 254 -12.77 2.14 -3.85
CA ASP A 254 -13.50 1.51 -2.73
C ASP A 254 -12.63 1.29 -1.48
N LEU A 255 -11.57 2.09 -1.32
CA LEU A 255 -10.73 2.09 -0.13
C LEU A 255 -11.35 2.95 0.98
N LYS A 256 -11.00 2.66 2.22
CA LYS A 256 -11.32 3.45 3.41
C LYS A 256 -10.07 4.18 3.93
N PRO A 257 -10.21 5.21 4.77
CA PRO A 257 -9.04 5.98 5.22
C PRO A 257 -7.94 5.14 5.89
N TYR A 258 -8.27 4.05 6.55
CA TYR A 258 -7.28 3.18 7.17
C TYR A 258 -6.43 2.39 6.15
N ASP A 259 -6.92 2.19 4.91
CA ASP A 259 -6.19 1.48 3.85
C ASP A 259 -5.09 2.35 3.21
N TYR A 260 -5.19 3.71 3.28
CA TYR A 260 -4.27 4.56 2.53
C TYR A 260 -3.64 5.74 3.30
N MET A 261 -4.17 6.18 4.44
CA MET A 261 -3.63 7.36 5.14
C MET A 261 -2.16 7.20 5.56
N ALA A 262 -1.75 5.99 5.93
CA ALA A 262 -0.35 5.69 6.27
C ALA A 262 0.59 5.82 5.06
N LEU A 263 0.07 5.56 3.87
CA LEU A 263 0.83 5.51 2.64
C LEU A 263 1.13 6.92 2.07
N VAL A 264 0.32 7.92 2.45
CA VAL A 264 0.47 9.31 1.96
C VAL A 264 1.84 9.90 2.30
N PRO A 265 2.28 9.96 3.57
CA PRO A 265 3.59 10.50 3.91
C PRO A 265 4.73 9.61 3.39
N ILE A 266 4.54 8.29 3.24
CA ILE A 266 5.54 7.38 2.66
C ILE A 266 5.79 7.72 1.19
N ILE A 267 4.75 7.84 0.38
CA ILE A 267 4.87 8.16 -1.04
C ILE A 267 5.43 9.57 -1.24
N LYS A 268 4.88 10.57 -0.52
CA LYS A 268 5.34 11.97 -0.64
C LYS A 268 6.80 12.13 -0.21
N GLY A 269 7.21 11.50 0.90
CA GLY A 269 8.60 11.55 1.37
C GLY A 269 9.58 10.79 0.47
N ALA A 270 9.12 9.87 -0.37
CA ALA A 270 9.91 9.22 -1.42
C ALA A 270 9.98 10.05 -2.73
N GLY A 271 9.31 11.22 -2.78
CA GLY A 271 9.26 12.10 -3.94
C GLY A 271 8.16 11.78 -4.93
N GLY A 272 7.21 10.90 -4.58
CA GLY A 272 6.04 10.57 -5.39
C GLY A 272 4.84 11.49 -5.16
N VAL A 273 3.78 11.26 -5.92
CA VAL A 273 2.49 11.97 -5.85
C VAL A 273 1.42 11.00 -5.42
N PHE A 274 0.57 11.41 -4.46
CA PHE A 274 -0.55 10.59 -4.00
C PHE A 274 -1.77 11.48 -3.71
N THR A 275 -2.86 11.25 -4.43
CA THR A 275 -4.09 12.05 -4.40
C THR A 275 -5.33 11.17 -4.58
N ASP A 276 -6.51 11.78 -4.46
CA ASP A 276 -7.72 11.18 -5.03
C ASP A 276 -7.71 11.24 -6.58
N TRP A 277 -8.67 10.58 -7.23
CA TRP A 277 -8.78 10.60 -8.71
C TRP A 277 -9.12 11.97 -9.31
N LYS A 278 -9.48 12.95 -8.48
CA LYS A 278 -9.72 14.34 -8.91
C LYS A 278 -8.46 15.20 -8.83
N GLY A 279 -7.38 14.67 -8.21
CA GLY A 279 -6.14 15.37 -7.91
C GLY A 279 -6.17 16.13 -6.60
N GLY A 280 -7.15 15.84 -5.73
CA GLY A 280 -7.29 16.44 -4.41
C GLY A 280 -6.37 15.77 -3.37
N GLU A 281 -5.93 16.55 -2.38
CA GLU A 281 -5.18 16.07 -1.23
C GLU A 281 -6.00 15.06 -0.42
N LEU A 282 -5.37 13.98 0.03
CA LEU A 282 -5.99 12.97 0.87
C LEU A 282 -5.97 13.42 2.33
N ARG A 283 -7.15 13.62 2.91
CA ARG A 283 -7.36 14.06 4.29
C ARG A 283 -8.54 13.33 4.89
N TRP A 284 -8.57 13.24 6.21
CA TRP A 284 -9.72 12.67 6.89
C TRP A 284 -9.92 13.29 8.29
N GLU A 285 -11.03 13.97 8.47
CA GLU A 285 -11.50 14.55 9.73
C GLU A 285 -12.90 14.00 10.09
N GLY A 286 -13.24 12.83 9.52
CA GLY A 286 -14.58 12.29 9.61
C GLY A 286 -14.95 11.75 10.98
N SER A 287 -16.24 11.50 11.13
CA SER A 287 -16.84 10.81 12.28
C SER A 287 -17.26 9.39 11.88
N GLN A 288 -17.75 8.60 12.84
CA GLN A 288 -18.32 7.29 12.55
C GLN A 288 -19.55 7.41 11.61
N GLU A 289 -20.32 8.51 11.74
CA GLU A 289 -21.46 8.79 10.87
C GLU A 289 -21.01 9.10 9.45
N ALA A 290 -19.97 9.93 9.27
CA ALA A 290 -19.39 10.25 7.98
C ALA A 290 -18.83 8.99 7.29
N LEU A 291 -18.14 8.12 8.06
CA LEU A 291 -17.65 6.85 7.54
C LEU A 291 -18.80 5.95 7.08
N ALA A 292 -19.84 5.81 7.89
CA ALA A 292 -21.02 5.02 7.54
C ALA A 292 -21.79 5.59 6.34
N ALA A 293 -21.75 6.92 6.13
CA ALA A 293 -22.34 7.60 4.99
C ALA A 293 -21.47 7.55 3.72
N GLY A 294 -20.24 7.02 3.79
CA GLY A 294 -19.29 7.02 2.68
C GLY A 294 -18.70 8.40 2.37
N GLU A 295 -18.69 9.31 3.35
CA GLU A 295 -18.18 10.67 3.20
C GLU A 295 -16.65 10.70 3.40
N TYR A 296 -15.92 10.02 2.52
CA TYR A 296 -14.45 9.96 2.46
C TYR A 296 -13.97 9.77 1.01
N GLN A 297 -12.68 9.96 0.82
CA GLN A 297 -12.05 9.73 -0.48
C GLN A 297 -11.68 8.24 -0.59
N GLY A 298 -12.42 7.49 -1.41
CA GLY A 298 -12.19 6.05 -1.60
C GLY A 298 -11.47 5.68 -2.88
N GLU A 299 -11.41 6.62 -3.84
CA GLU A 299 -10.70 6.48 -5.10
C GLU A 299 -9.36 7.18 -5.02
N VAL A 300 -8.28 6.42 -5.07
CA VAL A 300 -6.91 6.95 -4.87
C VAL A 300 -5.97 6.58 -6.02
N ILE A 301 -4.99 7.45 -6.26
CA ILE A 301 -3.95 7.27 -7.27
C ILE A 301 -2.60 7.74 -6.73
N ALA A 302 -1.62 6.84 -6.74
CA ALA A 302 -0.23 7.13 -6.40
C ALA A 302 0.68 6.91 -7.62
N ALA A 303 1.62 7.81 -7.85
CA ALA A 303 2.57 7.71 -8.96
C ALA A 303 3.99 8.12 -8.53
N GLY A 304 4.98 7.59 -9.25
CA GLY A 304 6.39 7.92 -9.03
C GLY A 304 6.79 9.31 -9.52
N ASP A 305 5.98 9.96 -10.35
CA ASP A 305 6.22 11.32 -10.84
C ASP A 305 4.93 12.04 -11.21
N GLU A 306 4.98 13.38 -11.20
CA GLU A 306 3.83 14.25 -11.51
C GLU A 306 3.30 14.07 -12.94
N ALA A 307 4.15 13.80 -13.91
CA ALA A 307 3.75 13.69 -15.32
C ALA A 307 2.92 12.42 -15.55
N THR A 308 3.36 11.28 -14.99
CA THR A 308 2.62 10.02 -15.04
C THR A 308 1.29 10.13 -14.29
N HIS A 309 1.30 10.76 -13.10
CA HIS A 309 0.09 11.03 -12.32
C HIS A 309 -0.92 11.87 -13.11
N ALA A 310 -0.49 13.02 -13.63
CA ALA A 310 -1.36 13.92 -14.41
C ALA A 310 -1.91 13.24 -15.67
N ALA A 311 -1.09 12.46 -16.38
CA ALA A 311 -1.52 11.72 -17.56
C ALA A 311 -2.58 10.66 -17.24
N ALA A 312 -2.44 9.98 -16.09
CA ALA A 312 -3.42 8.99 -15.63
C ALA A 312 -4.77 9.68 -15.28
N ILE A 313 -4.74 10.78 -14.51
CA ILE A 313 -5.95 11.53 -14.16
C ILE A 313 -6.65 12.07 -15.41
N GLU A 314 -5.91 12.63 -16.38
CA GLU A 314 -6.49 13.11 -17.64
C GLU A 314 -7.15 11.98 -18.42
N ARG A 315 -6.54 10.80 -18.40
CA ARG A 315 -7.11 9.61 -19.03
C ARG A 315 -8.42 9.17 -18.36
N MET A 316 -8.50 9.24 -17.02
CA MET A 316 -9.73 8.97 -16.28
C MET A 316 -10.85 9.97 -16.63
N LYS A 317 -10.53 11.27 -16.63
CA LYS A 317 -11.49 12.32 -16.97
C LYS A 317 -12.03 12.19 -18.39
N SER A 318 -11.18 11.84 -19.36
CA SER A 318 -11.57 11.60 -20.75
C SER A 318 -12.53 10.43 -20.88
N ALA A 319 -12.37 9.37 -20.08
CA ALA A 319 -13.26 8.23 -20.10
C ALA A 319 -14.66 8.54 -19.53
N LEU A 320 -14.74 9.42 -18.54
CA LEU A 320 -16.04 9.91 -18.02
C LEU A 320 -16.75 10.83 -19.03
N GLY A 321 -16.01 11.66 -19.78
CA GLY A 321 -16.56 12.56 -20.80
C GLY A 321 -17.19 11.84 -21.99
N ILE A 322 -16.69 10.68 -22.37
CA ILE A 322 -17.23 9.87 -23.46
C ILE A 322 -18.66 9.38 -23.15
N TYR A 323 -18.96 9.07 -21.90
CA TYR A 323 -20.31 8.64 -21.49
C TYR A 323 -21.35 9.75 -21.47
N TYR A 324 -20.94 11.01 -21.34
CA TYR A 324 -21.87 12.16 -21.39
C TYR A 324 -22.17 12.64 -22.82
N CYS A 325 -21.37 12.23 -23.82
CA CYS A 325 -21.62 12.56 -25.22
C CYS A 325 -22.49 11.53 -25.96
N GLU A 326 -22.70 10.34 -25.40
CA GLU A 326 -23.50 9.25 -26.00
C GLU A 326 -24.95 9.15 -25.43
N LYS A 327 -25.37 10.09 -24.59
CA LYS A 327 -26.77 10.21 -24.11
C LYS A 327 -27.45 11.44 -24.69
#